data_05138a859d71f3aff18d12aac48ef085
#
_entry.id   05138a859d71f3aff18d12aac48ef085
#
_cell.length_a   1.000
_cell.length_b   1.000
_cell.length_c   1.000
_cell.angle_alpha   90.00
_cell.angle_beta   90.00
_cell.angle_gamma   90.00
#
_symmetry.space_group_name_H-M   'P 1'
#
loop_
_entity.id
_entity.type
_entity.pdbx_description
1 polymer ?
#
loop_
_entity_poly.entity_id
_entity_poly.type
_entity_poly.pdbx_seq_one_letter_code
_entity_poly.pdbx_strand_id
1 'polypeptide(L)'
;MGRAGALLAASALLCIVGCTSTGSPSSPGADASTSPSSPSSPSSSAPSAGSVWDDVVVVLDPGHQLGNSRFASSVNAPVPDGAGSTKACNTVGASTNSGYPESSFTWSVASMVRRELRALGARVVLTRESNSESEWGPCVDERGQKGNSLASGSGTVVKLSIHADGGAESAAGFHLITAPGQSRSAESLALAKALKGSLAASFPVARYVAGGDGLDSRRDLATLNHSRIPTVLVELGNMRNPADARKMTTARGRSSYAEALVAGLGEWLAR
;
A
#
# COMPACT_ATOMS: atom_id res chain seq x y z
N MET A 1 -42.97 -31.71 24.48
CA MET A 1 -41.95 -32.59 25.07
C MET A 1 -40.60 -31.96 24.75
N GLY A 2 -39.91 -31.19 25.51
CA GLY A 2 -39.68 -31.15 26.93
C GLY A 2 -38.28 -31.68 27.20
N ARG A 3 -37.31 -30.76 27.48
CA ARG A 3 -36.19 -30.79 28.44
C ARG A 3 -35.06 -29.87 27.91
N ALA A 4 -34.72 -28.73 28.44
CA ALA A 4 -34.34 -28.22 29.76
C ALA A 4 -33.06 -28.84 30.35
N GLY A 5 -32.13 -27.95 30.65
CA GLY A 5 -31.00 -28.11 31.56
C GLY A 5 -29.62 -28.04 30.87
N ALA A 6 -28.57 -27.38 31.41
CA ALA A 6 -28.39 -26.66 32.67
C ALA A 6 -27.17 -25.73 32.53
N LEU A 7 -27.21 -24.65 33.28
CA LEU A 7 -26.07 -23.73 33.57
C LEU A 7 -25.02 -24.46 34.43
N LEU A 8 -23.78 -24.12 34.26
CA LEU A 8 -22.75 -24.25 35.28
C LEU A 8 -21.85 -23.01 35.26
N ALA A 9 -22.01 -22.21 36.29
CA ALA A 9 -21.10 -21.15 36.70
C ALA A 9 -20.02 -21.75 37.60
N ALA A 10 -18.80 -21.30 37.49
CA ALA A 10 -17.78 -21.55 38.50
C ALA A 10 -16.93 -20.30 38.70
N SER A 11 -16.89 -19.92 39.96
CA SER A 11 -16.42 -18.68 40.55
C SER A 11 -14.90 -18.59 40.71
N ALA A 12 -14.49 -17.36 40.89
CA ALA A 12 -13.24 -16.73 41.29
C ALA A 12 -12.35 -17.47 42.32
N LEU A 13 -11.04 -17.18 42.22
CA LEU A 13 -10.22 -17.03 43.42
C LEU A 13 -9.14 -15.97 43.24
N LEU A 14 -9.23 -14.98 44.08
CA LEU A 14 -8.35 -13.84 44.30
C LEU A 14 -7.25 -14.28 45.28
N CYS A 15 -5.97 -14.06 44.99
CA CYS A 15 -4.92 -14.12 46.00
C CYS A 15 -4.09 -12.84 45.97
N ILE A 16 -4.27 -12.05 47.00
CA ILE A 16 -3.46 -10.89 47.40
C ILE A 16 -2.44 -11.41 48.40
N VAL A 17 -1.13 -11.14 48.16
CA VAL A 17 -0.14 -11.18 49.23
C VAL A 17 0.73 -9.92 49.10
N GLY A 18 0.58 -9.05 50.10
CA GLY A 18 1.47 -7.93 50.30
C GLY A 18 2.58 -8.32 51.28
N CYS A 19 3.72 -7.70 51.16
CA CYS A 19 4.69 -7.58 52.26
C CYS A 19 5.40 -6.23 52.18
N THR A 20 5.20 -5.46 53.22
CA THR A 20 5.90 -4.25 53.61
C THR A 20 7.20 -4.59 54.32
N SER A 21 8.26 -3.80 54.15
CA SER A 21 9.17 -3.48 55.25
C SER A 21 10.04 -2.25 54.95
N THR A 22 10.01 -1.42 55.90
CA THR A 22 10.65 -0.15 56.22
C THR A 22 12.15 -0.24 56.48
N GLY A 23 12.89 0.87 56.26
CA GLY A 23 14.22 1.08 56.83
C GLY A 23 15.06 2.16 56.17
N SER A 24 15.02 3.40 56.65
CA SER A 24 16.13 4.37 56.66
C SER A 24 16.74 4.37 58.05
N PRO A 25 17.92 5.02 58.39
CA PRO A 25 18.57 6.21 57.76
C PRO A 25 20.11 6.25 57.84
N SER A 26 20.68 7.35 57.40
CA SER A 26 21.88 8.12 57.91
C SER A 26 23.04 8.31 56.92
N SER A 27 23.22 9.57 56.53
CA SER A 27 24.50 10.20 56.07
C SER A 27 25.42 10.49 57.28
N PRO A 28 26.68 11.00 57.17
CA PRO A 28 27.27 11.86 56.15
C PRO A 28 28.74 11.58 55.84
N GLY A 29 29.32 12.28 54.83
CA GLY A 29 30.76 12.32 54.61
C GLY A 29 31.10 13.05 53.29
N ALA A 30 31.54 14.28 53.41
CA ALA A 30 32.07 15.10 52.33
C ALA A 30 33.47 14.64 51.94
N ASP A 31 33.80 14.64 50.67
CA ASP A 31 35.11 15.02 50.18
C ASP A 31 35.05 15.47 48.72
N ALA A 32 35.55 16.67 48.51
CA ALA A 32 35.69 17.34 47.23
C ALA A 32 36.89 16.77 46.46
N SER A 33 36.64 16.24 45.26
CA SER A 33 37.69 16.00 44.28
C SER A 33 37.32 16.69 42.97
N THR A 34 38.03 17.77 42.72
CA THR A 34 38.02 18.50 41.44
C THR A 34 38.70 17.65 40.36
N SER A 35 37.94 17.18 39.39
CA SER A 35 38.47 16.62 38.16
C SER A 35 38.47 17.65 37.04
N PRO A 36 39.56 17.74 36.23
CA PRO A 36 39.67 18.74 35.20
C PRO A 36 38.74 18.44 34.02
N SER A 37 38.06 19.50 33.56
CA SER A 37 37.18 19.48 32.37
C SER A 37 38.02 19.18 31.12
N SER A 38 37.77 18.05 30.48
CA SER A 38 38.28 17.76 29.14
C SER A 38 37.59 18.67 28.12
N PRO A 39 38.31 19.23 27.15
CA PRO A 39 37.71 20.05 26.10
C PRO A 39 36.82 19.17 25.20
N SER A 40 35.55 19.55 25.08
CA SER A 40 34.60 18.98 24.14
C SER A 40 35.09 19.23 22.70
N SER A 41 35.55 18.20 22.02
CA SER A 41 35.80 18.28 20.58
C SER A 41 34.51 18.62 19.86
N PRO A 42 34.51 19.57 18.89
CA PRO A 42 33.34 19.81 18.06
C PRO A 42 33.07 18.55 17.24
N SER A 43 31.95 17.91 17.51
CA SER A 43 31.41 16.84 16.64
C SER A 43 31.05 17.49 15.31
N SER A 44 31.95 17.37 14.34
CA SER A 44 31.69 17.68 12.94
C SER A 44 30.72 16.61 12.45
N SER A 45 29.41 16.86 12.54
CA SER A 45 28.43 16.08 11.81
C SER A 45 28.65 16.33 10.31
N ALA A 46 29.28 15.34 9.65
CA ALA A 46 29.26 15.29 8.20
C ALA A 46 27.79 15.38 7.73
N PRO A 47 27.50 16.11 6.64
CA PRO A 47 26.17 16.11 6.09
C PRO A 47 25.80 14.65 5.78
N SER A 48 24.73 14.15 6.40
CA SER A 48 24.18 12.83 6.03
C SER A 48 23.79 12.92 4.55
N ALA A 49 24.31 12.01 3.74
CA ALA A 49 23.82 11.87 2.36
C ALA A 49 22.30 11.77 2.42
N GLY A 50 21.60 12.64 1.68
CA GLY A 50 20.15 12.69 1.68
C GLY A 50 19.56 11.31 1.36
N SER A 51 18.43 11.00 1.94
CA SER A 51 17.70 9.76 1.64
C SER A 51 17.19 9.82 0.20
N VAL A 52 17.14 8.68 -0.51
CA VAL A 52 16.50 8.58 -1.82
C VAL A 52 15.00 8.96 -1.78
N TRP A 53 14.45 9.07 -0.58
CA TRP A 53 13.04 9.43 -0.31
C TRP A 53 12.84 10.91 -0.02
N ASP A 54 13.93 11.69 0.06
CA ASP A 54 13.84 13.15 0.28
C ASP A 54 13.17 13.80 -0.94
N ASP A 55 12.22 14.70 -0.69
CA ASP A 55 11.42 15.39 -1.71
C ASP A 55 10.61 14.44 -2.64
N VAL A 56 10.35 13.20 -2.20
CA VAL A 56 9.52 12.25 -2.93
C VAL A 56 8.07 12.33 -2.49
N VAL A 57 7.16 12.41 -3.45
CA VAL A 57 5.72 12.27 -3.26
C VAL A 57 5.24 11.00 -3.95
N VAL A 58 4.71 10.07 -3.19
CA VAL A 58 4.08 8.87 -3.72
C VAL A 58 2.56 9.00 -3.65
N VAL A 59 1.92 8.96 -4.81
CA VAL A 59 0.45 8.88 -4.91
C VAL A 59 0.07 7.41 -4.92
N LEU A 60 -0.62 6.96 -3.89
CA LEU A 60 -1.17 5.61 -3.81
C LEU A 60 -2.63 5.63 -4.22
N ASP A 61 -2.98 4.78 -5.15
CA ASP A 61 -4.32 4.60 -5.67
C ASP A 61 -4.82 3.18 -5.36
N PRO A 62 -5.37 2.94 -4.16
CA PRO A 62 -6.00 1.65 -3.85
C PRO A 62 -7.27 1.49 -4.68
N GLY A 63 -7.31 0.47 -5.54
CA GLY A 63 -8.39 0.21 -6.47
C GLY A 63 -9.75 0.07 -5.78
N HIS A 64 -10.82 0.45 -6.50
CA HIS A 64 -12.22 0.33 -6.09
C HIS A 64 -12.58 1.07 -4.78
N GLN A 65 -13.73 0.75 -4.21
CA GLN A 65 -14.20 1.13 -2.87
C GLN A 65 -15.21 0.08 -2.41
N LEU A 66 -15.24 -0.22 -1.14
CA LEU A 66 -16.09 -1.28 -0.58
C LEU A 66 -17.58 -1.06 -0.86
N GLY A 67 -18.03 0.20 -0.80
CA GLY A 67 -19.42 0.57 -1.04
C GLY A 67 -19.85 0.63 -2.51
N ASN A 68 -18.95 0.46 -3.49
CA ASN A 68 -19.29 0.65 -4.91
C ASN A 68 -20.53 -0.12 -5.38
N SER A 69 -20.76 -1.33 -4.86
CA SER A 69 -21.94 -2.13 -5.20
C SER A 69 -23.28 -1.51 -4.78
N ARG A 70 -23.25 -0.59 -3.79
CA ARG A 70 -24.45 0.09 -3.26
C ARG A 70 -24.79 1.36 -4.02
N PHE A 71 -23.86 1.87 -4.82
CA PHE A 71 -23.97 3.15 -5.53
C PHE A 71 -23.91 2.95 -7.05
N ALA A 72 -24.69 2.00 -7.57
CA ALA A 72 -24.64 1.60 -8.97
C ALA A 72 -24.81 2.77 -9.95
N SER A 73 -25.70 3.73 -9.66
CA SER A 73 -25.91 4.92 -10.51
C SER A 73 -24.64 5.77 -10.63
N SER A 74 -23.98 6.06 -9.50
CA SER A 74 -22.73 6.86 -9.48
C SER A 74 -21.56 6.10 -10.11
N VAL A 75 -21.44 4.81 -9.79
CA VAL A 75 -20.35 3.95 -10.25
C VAL A 75 -20.41 3.69 -11.76
N ASN A 76 -21.61 3.62 -12.33
CA ASN A 76 -21.82 3.43 -13.78
C ASN A 76 -21.94 4.74 -14.57
N ALA A 77 -21.86 5.91 -13.92
CA ALA A 77 -21.87 7.18 -14.63
C ALA A 77 -20.69 7.23 -15.62
N PRO A 78 -20.91 7.68 -16.88
CA PRO A 78 -19.84 7.72 -17.86
C PRO A 78 -18.85 8.85 -17.56
N VAL A 79 -17.56 8.53 -17.60
CA VAL A 79 -16.44 9.48 -17.46
C VAL A 79 -15.47 9.31 -18.63
N PRO A 80 -14.67 10.34 -19.00
CA PRO A 80 -13.66 10.23 -20.04
C PRO A 80 -12.63 9.13 -19.69
N ASP A 81 -12.24 8.35 -20.70
CA ASP A 81 -11.19 7.34 -20.55
C ASP A 81 -9.77 7.87 -20.80
N GLY A 82 -9.65 9.13 -21.22
CA GLY A 82 -8.38 9.77 -21.59
C GLY A 82 -7.79 9.29 -22.92
N ALA A 83 -8.50 8.45 -23.67
CA ALA A 83 -8.11 7.94 -25.00
C ALA A 83 -9.13 8.30 -26.09
N GLY A 84 -10.11 9.14 -25.81
CA GLY A 84 -11.10 9.63 -26.75
C GLY A 84 -12.47 8.96 -26.65
N SER A 85 -12.70 8.13 -25.62
CA SER A 85 -13.96 7.46 -25.35
C SER A 85 -14.41 7.71 -23.90
N THR A 86 -15.47 7.03 -23.48
CA THR A 86 -15.97 7.03 -22.10
C THR A 86 -16.02 5.63 -21.54
N LYS A 87 -15.98 5.54 -20.22
CA LYS A 87 -16.18 4.29 -19.48
C LYS A 87 -16.91 4.56 -18.15
N ALA A 88 -17.30 3.53 -17.44
CA ALA A 88 -17.90 3.70 -16.12
C ALA A 88 -16.93 4.39 -15.15
N CYS A 89 -17.49 5.28 -14.31
CA CYS A 89 -16.76 6.01 -13.27
C CYS A 89 -15.88 5.09 -12.41
N ASN A 90 -16.39 3.91 -12.05
CA ASN A 90 -15.66 2.92 -11.27
C ASN A 90 -16.25 1.52 -11.50
N THR A 91 -15.75 0.52 -10.80
CA THR A 91 -16.32 -0.83 -10.74
C THR A 91 -16.30 -1.36 -9.30
N VAL A 92 -17.00 -2.45 -9.06
CA VAL A 92 -17.02 -3.12 -7.75
C VAL A 92 -15.67 -3.78 -7.44
N GLY A 93 -14.93 -4.16 -8.48
CA GLY A 93 -13.72 -4.98 -8.36
C GLY A 93 -14.01 -6.47 -8.29
N ALA A 94 -12.94 -7.24 -8.21
CA ALA A 94 -12.98 -8.69 -8.03
C ALA A 94 -13.22 -9.09 -6.57
N SER A 95 -13.35 -10.39 -6.35
CA SER A 95 -13.33 -10.99 -5.01
C SER A 95 -12.74 -12.39 -5.07
N THR A 96 -12.22 -12.88 -3.95
CA THR A 96 -11.88 -14.30 -3.81
C THR A 96 -13.12 -15.17 -3.91
N ASN A 97 -12.96 -16.47 -4.12
CA ASN A 97 -14.08 -17.43 -4.11
C ASN A 97 -14.78 -17.52 -2.74
N SER A 98 -14.11 -17.09 -1.67
CA SER A 98 -14.70 -16.96 -0.32
C SER A 98 -15.33 -15.58 -0.04
N GLY A 99 -15.37 -14.67 -1.03
CA GLY A 99 -16.04 -13.38 -0.92
C GLY A 99 -15.20 -12.25 -0.34
N TYR A 100 -13.90 -12.42 -0.16
CA TYR A 100 -13.03 -11.30 0.28
C TYR A 100 -12.86 -10.29 -0.85
N PRO A 101 -13.30 -9.00 -0.68
CA PRO A 101 -13.34 -8.04 -1.77
C PRO A 101 -11.94 -7.51 -2.14
N GLU A 102 -11.73 -7.22 -3.41
CA GLU A 102 -10.53 -6.55 -3.91
C GLU A 102 -10.31 -5.19 -3.23
N SER A 103 -11.36 -4.39 -3.08
CA SER A 103 -11.28 -3.08 -2.40
C SER A 103 -10.71 -3.17 -0.98
N SER A 104 -10.96 -4.25 -0.25
CA SER A 104 -10.40 -4.49 1.09
C SER A 104 -8.94 -4.93 1.03
N PHE A 105 -8.59 -5.72 0.04
CA PHE A 105 -7.20 -6.12 -0.23
C PHE A 105 -6.34 -4.90 -0.59
N THR A 106 -6.75 -4.14 -1.59
CA THR A 106 -6.00 -2.98 -2.11
C THR A 106 -5.83 -1.88 -1.06
N TRP A 107 -6.88 -1.63 -0.26
CA TRP A 107 -6.83 -0.71 0.87
C TRP A 107 -5.83 -1.16 1.95
N SER A 108 -5.86 -2.43 2.30
CA SER A 108 -4.95 -2.99 3.30
C SER A 108 -3.49 -2.89 2.86
N VAL A 109 -3.17 -3.26 1.61
CA VAL A 109 -1.82 -3.15 1.05
C VAL A 109 -1.38 -1.69 0.97
N ALA A 110 -2.21 -0.80 0.41
CA ALA A 110 -1.89 0.62 0.30
C ALA A 110 -1.65 1.29 1.66
N SER A 111 -2.41 0.88 2.70
CA SER A 111 -2.22 1.37 4.07
C SER A 111 -0.87 0.93 4.67
N MET A 112 -0.41 -0.28 4.37
CA MET A 112 0.91 -0.77 4.76
C MET A 112 2.02 -0.03 4.01
N VAL A 113 1.93 0.09 2.68
CA VAL A 113 2.86 0.86 1.85
C VAL A 113 2.95 2.32 2.33
N ARG A 114 1.79 2.98 2.61
CA ARG A 114 1.74 4.35 3.15
C ARG A 114 2.53 4.49 4.45
N ARG A 115 2.37 3.54 5.36
CA ARG A 115 3.08 3.55 6.65
C ARG A 115 4.59 3.42 6.45
N GLU A 116 5.02 2.49 5.62
CA GLU A 116 6.44 2.24 5.36
C GLU A 116 7.10 3.42 4.64
N LEU A 117 6.48 3.95 3.59
CA LEU A 117 6.99 5.11 2.86
C LEU A 117 7.13 6.35 3.74
N ARG A 118 6.15 6.58 4.63
CA ARG A 118 6.25 7.69 5.60
C ARG A 118 7.37 7.51 6.61
N ALA A 119 7.63 6.28 7.04
CA ALA A 119 8.74 5.97 7.92
C ALA A 119 10.12 6.19 7.24
N LEU A 120 10.16 6.07 5.91
CA LEU A 120 11.33 6.36 5.09
C LEU A 120 11.50 7.87 4.74
N GLY A 121 10.53 8.71 5.07
CA GLY A 121 10.58 10.17 4.84
C GLY A 121 9.74 10.63 3.64
N ALA A 122 9.20 9.75 2.83
CA ALA A 122 8.38 10.13 1.68
C ALA A 122 7.03 10.74 2.07
N ARG A 123 6.58 11.73 1.32
CA ARG A 123 5.21 12.24 1.40
C ARG A 123 4.27 11.31 0.64
N VAL A 124 3.17 10.90 1.28
CA VAL A 124 2.18 10.01 0.65
C VAL A 124 0.83 10.68 0.54
N VAL A 125 0.25 10.63 -0.66
CA VAL A 125 -1.09 11.12 -1.01
C VAL A 125 -1.94 9.92 -1.45
N LEU A 126 -3.18 9.83 -1.01
CA LEU A 126 -4.11 8.77 -1.40
C LEU A 126 -5.17 9.29 -2.37
N THR A 127 -5.68 8.44 -3.25
CA THR A 127 -6.84 8.74 -4.09
C THR A 127 -8.16 8.61 -3.33
N ARG A 128 -8.21 7.77 -2.30
CA ARG A 128 -9.30 7.64 -1.34
C ARG A 128 -8.76 7.47 0.07
N GLU A 129 -9.46 8.00 1.08
CA GLU A 129 -8.99 8.03 2.48
C GLU A 129 -9.72 7.01 3.37
N SER A 130 -10.61 6.20 2.81
CA SER A 130 -11.40 5.19 3.52
C SER A 130 -11.59 3.92 2.70
N ASN A 131 -12.11 2.87 3.34
CA ASN A 131 -12.70 1.69 2.69
C ASN A 131 -14.04 1.38 3.37
N SER A 132 -15.07 2.16 3.04
CA SER A 132 -16.38 2.15 3.69
C SER A 132 -17.47 1.60 2.75
N GLU A 133 -18.45 0.93 3.33
CA GLU A 133 -19.67 0.51 2.63
C GLU A 133 -20.66 1.68 2.40
N SER A 134 -20.48 2.79 3.12
CA SER A 134 -21.34 3.97 3.02
C SER A 134 -20.88 4.98 1.98
N GLU A 135 -19.79 4.70 1.26
CA GLU A 135 -19.19 5.58 0.27
C GLU A 135 -18.90 4.82 -1.03
N TRP A 136 -18.99 5.51 -2.16
CA TRP A 136 -18.42 5.05 -3.42
C TRP A 136 -17.06 5.72 -3.68
N GLY A 137 -16.21 5.06 -4.46
CA GLY A 137 -14.85 5.53 -4.70
C GLY A 137 -14.79 6.61 -5.78
N PRO A 138 -13.71 7.42 -5.81
CA PRO A 138 -13.47 8.37 -6.89
C PRO A 138 -13.53 7.70 -8.25
N CYS A 139 -13.95 8.43 -9.27
CA CYS A 139 -13.97 7.94 -10.64
C CYS A 139 -12.55 7.69 -11.17
N VAL A 140 -12.42 6.80 -12.15
CA VAL A 140 -11.11 6.38 -12.69
C VAL A 140 -10.34 7.51 -13.37
N ASP A 141 -11.02 8.53 -13.90
CA ASP A 141 -10.40 9.74 -14.43
C ASP A 141 -9.86 10.65 -13.31
N GLU A 142 -10.60 10.85 -12.21
CA GLU A 142 -10.14 11.57 -11.01
C GLU A 142 -8.94 10.87 -10.38
N ARG A 143 -8.96 9.54 -10.28
CA ARG A 143 -7.81 8.73 -9.82
C ARG A 143 -6.60 8.96 -10.72
N GLY A 144 -6.81 8.99 -12.03
CA GLY A 144 -5.77 9.29 -13.01
C GLY A 144 -5.18 10.70 -12.86
N GLN A 145 -6.01 11.69 -12.58
CA GLN A 145 -5.59 13.09 -12.42
C GLN A 145 -4.92 13.37 -11.07
N LYS A 146 -5.19 12.57 -10.04
CA LYS A 146 -4.62 12.77 -8.70
C LYS A 146 -3.09 12.80 -8.75
N GLY A 147 -2.50 13.84 -8.21
CA GLY A 147 -1.05 14.05 -8.20
C GLY A 147 -0.49 14.84 -9.39
N ASN A 148 -1.25 15.06 -10.48
CA ASN A 148 -0.76 15.80 -11.63
C ASN A 148 -0.31 17.24 -11.29
N SER A 149 -1.02 17.91 -10.39
CA SER A 149 -0.68 19.27 -9.91
C SER A 149 0.57 19.31 -9.02
N LEU A 150 1.01 18.18 -8.50
CA LEU A 150 2.22 18.09 -7.66
C LEU A 150 3.49 18.01 -8.51
N ALA A 151 3.38 17.69 -9.80
CA ALA A 151 4.51 17.54 -10.72
C ALA A 151 5.23 18.86 -11.07
N SER A 152 4.66 20.01 -10.71
CA SER A 152 5.27 21.33 -10.94
C SER A 152 6.32 21.74 -9.89
N GLY A 153 6.50 20.95 -8.84
CA GLY A 153 7.52 21.15 -7.81
C GLY A 153 8.89 20.56 -8.20
N SER A 154 9.90 20.82 -7.36
CA SER A 154 11.26 20.33 -7.58
C SER A 154 11.46 18.84 -7.27
N GLY A 155 10.52 18.21 -6.55
CA GLY A 155 10.63 16.83 -6.10
C GLY A 155 10.14 15.79 -7.11
N THR A 156 10.42 14.52 -6.83
CA THR A 156 9.91 13.39 -7.60
C THR A 156 8.48 13.06 -7.19
N VAL A 157 7.57 13.03 -8.16
CA VAL A 157 6.18 12.60 -7.95
C VAL A 157 5.93 11.33 -8.76
N VAL A 158 5.44 10.28 -8.10
CA VAL A 158 5.17 8.97 -8.73
C VAL A 158 3.85 8.42 -8.24
N LYS A 159 3.14 7.65 -9.07
CA LYS A 159 1.87 7.00 -8.73
C LYS A 159 1.95 5.49 -8.83
N LEU A 160 1.35 4.83 -7.85
CA LEU A 160 1.16 3.38 -7.85
C LEU A 160 -0.34 3.08 -7.65
N SER A 161 -0.97 2.54 -8.69
CA SER A 161 -2.35 2.04 -8.65
C SER A 161 -2.31 0.55 -8.30
N ILE A 162 -2.98 0.18 -7.20
CA ILE A 162 -2.89 -1.16 -6.59
C ILE A 162 -4.20 -1.89 -6.80
N HIS A 163 -4.15 -3.03 -7.48
CA HIS A 163 -5.26 -3.87 -7.89
C HIS A 163 -4.98 -5.37 -7.69
N ALA A 164 -5.95 -6.20 -7.99
CA ALA A 164 -5.82 -7.66 -8.08
C ALA A 164 -6.85 -8.23 -9.06
N ASP A 165 -6.38 -9.03 -10.02
CA ASP A 165 -7.21 -9.66 -11.03
C ASP A 165 -8.32 -10.56 -10.49
N GLY A 166 -9.37 -10.72 -11.31
CA GLY A 166 -10.48 -11.66 -11.09
C GLY A 166 -10.66 -12.65 -12.25
N GLY A 167 -9.56 -13.11 -12.84
CA GLY A 167 -9.55 -13.99 -14.01
C GLY A 167 -9.90 -15.46 -13.71
N ALA A 168 -9.62 -16.36 -14.66
CA ALA A 168 -9.82 -17.80 -14.48
C ALA A 168 -9.00 -18.32 -13.29
N GLU A 169 -9.50 -19.33 -12.57
CA GLU A 169 -8.81 -19.89 -11.39
C GLU A 169 -7.44 -20.49 -11.70
N SER A 170 -7.22 -20.94 -12.92
CA SER A 170 -5.91 -21.44 -13.39
C SER A 170 -4.89 -20.34 -13.64
N ALA A 171 -5.32 -19.08 -13.83
CA ALA A 171 -4.44 -17.94 -13.97
C ALA A 171 -3.88 -17.55 -12.60
N ALA A 172 -2.58 -17.27 -12.51
CA ALA A 172 -1.91 -16.92 -11.25
C ALA A 172 -0.77 -15.94 -11.49
N GLY A 173 -0.41 -15.23 -10.42
CA GLY A 173 0.73 -14.33 -10.42
C GLY A 173 0.37 -12.87 -10.69
N PHE A 174 1.34 -12.00 -10.42
CA PHE A 174 1.23 -10.55 -10.58
C PHE A 174 1.62 -10.10 -11.99
N HIS A 175 1.10 -8.96 -12.42
CA HIS A 175 1.59 -8.23 -13.57
C HIS A 175 1.46 -6.70 -13.38
N LEU A 176 2.16 -5.96 -14.22
CA LEU A 176 2.24 -4.51 -14.16
C LEU A 176 1.81 -3.93 -15.50
N ILE A 177 0.97 -2.91 -15.43
CA ILE A 177 0.34 -2.31 -16.60
C ILE A 177 0.80 -0.86 -16.73
N THR A 178 1.24 -0.50 -17.92
CA THR A 178 1.49 0.89 -18.34
C THR A 178 0.59 1.26 -19.50
N ALA A 179 0.44 2.55 -19.81
CA ALA A 179 -0.30 2.98 -20.99
C ALA A 179 0.66 3.52 -22.05
N PRO A 180 0.57 3.04 -23.30
CA PRO A 180 1.32 3.62 -24.40
C PRO A 180 0.81 5.05 -24.64
N GLY A 181 1.74 6.01 -24.77
CA GLY A 181 1.39 7.42 -24.97
C GLY A 181 1.14 8.22 -23.69
N GLN A 182 1.33 7.65 -22.51
CA GLN A 182 1.42 8.42 -21.26
C GLN A 182 2.50 9.51 -21.37
N SER A 183 2.28 10.66 -20.74
CA SER A 183 3.25 11.78 -20.72
C SER A 183 4.65 11.38 -20.22
N ARG A 184 4.71 10.41 -19.31
CA ARG A 184 5.94 9.89 -18.68
C ARG A 184 6.06 8.37 -18.91
N SER A 185 5.82 7.92 -20.15
CA SER A 185 5.77 6.48 -20.48
C SER A 185 7.12 5.76 -20.24
N ALA A 186 8.24 6.41 -20.54
CA ALA A 186 9.57 5.83 -20.31
C ALA A 186 9.84 5.60 -18.81
N GLU A 187 9.53 6.58 -17.98
CA GLU A 187 9.68 6.47 -16.52
C GLU A 187 8.67 5.48 -15.92
N SER A 188 7.44 5.45 -16.44
CA SER A 188 6.44 4.45 -16.04
C SER A 188 6.91 3.03 -16.35
N LEU A 189 7.51 2.80 -17.52
CA LEU A 189 8.08 1.50 -17.86
C LEU A 189 9.30 1.15 -17.00
N ALA A 190 10.16 2.14 -16.70
CA ALA A 190 11.29 1.93 -15.79
C ALA A 190 10.82 1.56 -14.38
N LEU A 191 9.76 2.23 -13.88
CA LEU A 191 9.10 1.91 -12.60
C LEU A 191 8.50 0.49 -12.63
N ALA A 192 7.78 0.13 -13.71
CA ALA A 192 7.21 -1.20 -13.85
C ALA A 192 8.29 -2.29 -13.80
N LYS A 193 9.44 -2.08 -14.45
CA LYS A 193 10.56 -3.03 -14.41
C LYS A 193 11.18 -3.18 -13.02
N ALA A 194 11.31 -2.09 -12.26
CA ALA A 194 11.82 -2.15 -10.88
C ALA A 194 10.85 -2.90 -9.97
N LEU A 195 9.56 -2.54 -9.99
CA LEU A 195 8.51 -3.23 -9.24
C LEU A 195 8.42 -4.72 -9.60
N LYS A 196 8.57 -5.06 -10.90
CA LYS A 196 8.61 -6.46 -11.35
C LYS A 196 9.78 -7.22 -10.71
N GLY A 197 10.97 -6.63 -10.65
CA GLY A 197 12.15 -7.23 -10.02
C GLY A 197 11.89 -7.59 -8.56
N SER A 198 11.43 -6.62 -7.78
CA SER A 198 11.16 -6.80 -6.35
C SER A 198 10.01 -7.79 -6.09
N LEU A 199 8.92 -7.71 -6.85
CA LEU A 199 7.77 -8.63 -6.70
C LEU A 199 8.15 -10.07 -7.08
N ALA A 200 8.95 -10.27 -8.13
CA ALA A 200 9.34 -11.59 -8.61
C ALA A 200 10.21 -12.37 -7.60
N ALA A 201 10.81 -11.70 -6.64
CA ALA A 201 11.56 -12.35 -5.55
C ALA A 201 10.65 -13.19 -4.62
N SER A 202 9.34 -12.85 -4.52
CA SER A 202 8.42 -13.49 -3.58
C SER A 202 7.12 -14.01 -4.20
N PHE A 203 6.80 -13.57 -5.42
CA PHE A 203 5.52 -13.85 -6.08
C PHE A 203 5.73 -14.35 -7.51
N PRO A 204 4.88 -15.26 -7.99
CA PRO A 204 4.94 -15.70 -9.38
C PRO A 204 4.53 -14.57 -10.33
N VAL A 205 5.22 -14.49 -11.46
CA VAL A 205 4.87 -13.60 -12.56
C VAL A 205 3.69 -14.19 -13.34
N ALA A 206 2.70 -13.36 -13.68
CA ALA A 206 1.56 -13.75 -14.52
C ALA A 206 2.03 -14.08 -15.94
N ARG A 207 1.76 -15.32 -16.36
CA ARG A 207 2.11 -15.79 -17.71
C ARG A 207 0.95 -15.74 -18.70
N TYR A 208 -0.25 -15.41 -18.22
CA TYR A 208 -1.47 -15.31 -19.01
C TYR A 208 -1.68 -13.93 -19.66
N VAL A 209 -0.91 -12.92 -19.26
CA VAL A 209 -0.92 -11.62 -19.91
C VAL A 209 -0.06 -11.61 -21.18
N ALA A 210 -0.27 -10.63 -22.05
CA ALA A 210 0.47 -10.50 -23.30
C ALA A 210 2.00 -10.54 -23.07
N GLY A 211 2.70 -11.37 -23.84
CA GLY A 211 4.15 -11.57 -23.70
C GLY A 211 4.57 -12.54 -22.59
N GLY A 212 3.71 -12.86 -21.63
CA GLY A 212 3.98 -13.84 -20.56
C GLY A 212 5.10 -13.48 -19.59
N ASP A 213 5.54 -12.21 -19.62
CA ASP A 213 6.65 -11.73 -18.81
C ASP A 213 6.21 -10.81 -17.65
N GLY A 214 4.89 -10.65 -17.44
CA GLY A 214 4.29 -9.84 -16.39
C GLY A 214 4.35 -8.33 -16.63
N LEU A 215 4.69 -7.89 -17.85
CA LEU A 215 4.55 -6.49 -18.27
C LEU A 215 3.44 -6.41 -19.32
N ASP A 216 2.50 -5.51 -19.12
CA ASP A 216 1.40 -5.27 -20.05
C ASP A 216 1.31 -3.80 -20.43
N SER A 217 0.75 -3.53 -21.61
CA SER A 217 0.59 -2.19 -22.15
C SER A 217 -0.84 -2.03 -22.67
N ARG A 218 -1.65 -1.20 -21.98
CA ARG A 218 -3.09 -1.05 -22.24
C ARG A 218 -3.48 0.40 -22.47
N ARG A 219 -4.45 0.62 -23.36
CA ARG A 219 -5.00 1.95 -23.69
C ARG A 219 -6.36 2.23 -23.06
N ASP A 220 -6.99 1.23 -22.47
CA ASP A 220 -8.36 1.30 -21.94
C ASP A 220 -8.44 1.64 -20.44
N LEU A 221 -7.32 1.96 -19.81
CA LEU A 221 -7.27 2.29 -18.37
C LEU A 221 -7.18 3.80 -18.15
N ALA A 222 -8.32 4.42 -17.83
CA ALA A 222 -8.44 5.86 -17.59
C ALA A 222 -7.47 6.36 -16.50
N THR A 223 -7.28 5.59 -15.42
CA THR A 223 -6.33 5.90 -14.35
C THR A 223 -4.90 6.12 -14.89
N LEU A 224 -4.50 5.35 -15.89
CA LEU A 224 -3.19 5.51 -16.53
C LEU A 224 -3.21 6.64 -17.56
N ASN A 225 -4.25 6.72 -18.40
CA ASN A 225 -4.34 7.68 -19.49
C ASN A 225 -4.38 9.13 -19.02
N HIS A 226 -5.06 9.41 -17.89
CA HIS A 226 -5.16 10.75 -17.29
C HIS A 226 -3.94 11.15 -16.45
N SER A 227 -3.00 10.25 -16.22
CA SER A 227 -1.81 10.57 -15.40
C SER A 227 -0.75 11.31 -16.21
N ARG A 228 -0.22 12.40 -15.64
CA ARG A 228 0.91 13.18 -16.16
C ARG A 228 2.21 12.96 -15.40
N ILE A 229 2.19 12.06 -14.43
CA ILE A 229 3.35 11.63 -13.63
C ILE A 229 3.66 10.15 -13.93
N PRO A 230 4.88 9.67 -13.66
CA PRO A 230 5.19 8.24 -13.78
C PRO A 230 4.17 7.42 -13.00
N THR A 231 3.49 6.49 -13.68
CA THR A 231 2.38 5.73 -13.10
C THR A 231 2.37 4.30 -13.61
N VAL A 232 2.21 3.37 -12.68
CA VAL A 232 2.01 1.94 -12.96
C VAL A 232 0.75 1.47 -12.24
N LEU A 233 -0.07 0.67 -12.91
CA LEU A 233 -1.09 -0.14 -12.27
C LEU A 233 -0.52 -1.53 -12.06
N VAL A 234 -0.58 -2.03 -10.84
CA VAL A 234 -0.11 -3.37 -10.50
C VAL A 234 -1.28 -4.25 -10.11
N GLU A 235 -1.43 -5.37 -10.83
CA GLU A 235 -2.28 -6.48 -10.46
C GLU A 235 -1.43 -7.45 -9.62
N LEU A 236 -1.64 -7.47 -8.30
CA LEU A 236 -0.79 -8.19 -7.35
C LEU A 236 -1.01 -9.71 -7.34
N GLY A 237 -1.86 -10.21 -8.22
CA GLY A 237 -2.22 -11.62 -8.39
C GLY A 237 -3.68 -11.77 -8.78
N ASN A 238 -4.16 -13.00 -8.86
CA ASN A 238 -5.54 -13.31 -9.21
C ASN A 238 -6.34 -13.78 -7.99
N MET A 239 -7.35 -13.02 -7.59
CA MET A 239 -8.21 -13.30 -6.44
C MET A 239 -8.99 -14.62 -6.57
N ARG A 240 -9.20 -15.11 -7.79
CA ARG A 240 -9.85 -16.39 -8.04
C ARG A 240 -8.88 -17.57 -7.91
N ASN A 241 -7.57 -17.34 -8.04
CA ASN A 241 -6.59 -18.39 -7.86
C ASN A 241 -6.41 -18.72 -6.37
N PRO A 242 -6.55 -19.99 -5.94
CA PRO A 242 -6.45 -20.31 -4.50
C PRO A 242 -5.11 -20.01 -3.85
N ALA A 243 -4.00 -20.08 -4.59
CA ALA A 243 -2.67 -19.78 -4.04
C ALA A 243 -2.45 -18.28 -3.84
N ASP A 244 -2.90 -17.45 -4.79
CA ASP A 244 -2.83 -16.00 -4.68
C ASP A 244 -3.82 -15.48 -3.62
N ALA A 245 -5.06 -15.99 -3.62
CA ALA A 245 -6.08 -15.65 -2.63
C ALA A 245 -5.61 -15.90 -1.18
N ARG A 246 -4.91 -17.01 -0.91
CA ARG A 246 -4.33 -17.28 0.42
C ARG A 246 -3.34 -16.20 0.85
N LYS A 247 -2.51 -15.67 -0.08
CA LYS A 247 -1.59 -14.57 0.24
C LYS A 247 -2.34 -13.27 0.51
N MET A 248 -3.35 -12.97 -0.30
CA MET A 248 -4.15 -11.73 -0.20
C MET A 248 -4.98 -11.67 1.10
N THR A 249 -5.49 -12.80 1.57
CA THR A 249 -6.36 -12.88 2.76
C THR A 249 -5.59 -12.94 4.08
N THR A 250 -4.27 -13.16 4.08
CA THR A 250 -3.46 -13.20 5.30
C THR A 250 -2.73 -11.87 5.54
N ALA A 251 -2.56 -11.48 6.80
CA ALA A 251 -1.79 -10.28 7.18
C ALA A 251 -0.34 -10.36 6.67
N ARG A 252 0.30 -11.53 6.84
CA ARG A 252 1.68 -11.77 6.37
C ARG A 252 1.79 -11.60 4.85
N GLY A 253 0.87 -12.18 4.08
CA GLY A 253 0.92 -12.07 2.62
C GLY A 253 0.73 -10.63 2.15
N ARG A 254 -0.19 -9.86 2.77
CA ARG A 254 -0.35 -8.44 2.46
C ARG A 254 0.88 -7.60 2.84
N SER A 255 1.55 -7.92 3.96
CA SER A 255 2.84 -7.29 4.32
C SER A 255 3.91 -7.55 3.26
N SER A 256 4.04 -8.79 2.81
CA SER A 256 5.03 -9.13 1.78
C SER A 256 4.78 -8.41 0.44
N TYR A 257 3.52 -8.19 0.06
CA TYR A 257 3.20 -7.34 -1.10
C TYR A 257 3.64 -5.90 -0.87
N ALA A 258 3.34 -5.32 0.31
CA ALA A 258 3.71 -3.95 0.63
C ALA A 258 5.23 -3.76 0.65
N GLU A 259 5.96 -4.66 1.29
CA GLU A 259 7.43 -4.67 1.34
C GLU A 259 8.04 -4.70 -0.07
N ALA A 260 7.54 -5.57 -0.95
CA ALA A 260 8.01 -5.67 -2.33
C ALA A 260 7.73 -4.40 -3.14
N LEU A 261 6.56 -3.77 -2.95
CA LEU A 261 6.23 -2.51 -3.62
C LEU A 261 7.12 -1.36 -3.17
N VAL A 262 7.40 -1.26 -1.87
CA VAL A 262 8.30 -0.23 -1.31
C VAL A 262 9.74 -0.45 -1.80
N ALA A 263 10.21 -1.69 -1.81
CA ALA A 263 11.54 -2.04 -2.32
C ALA A 263 11.68 -1.65 -3.80
N GLY A 264 10.70 -2.00 -4.65
CA GLY A 264 10.73 -1.66 -6.07
C GLY A 264 10.65 -0.16 -6.35
N LEU A 265 9.91 0.60 -5.55
CA LEU A 265 9.93 2.07 -5.60
C LEU A 265 11.31 2.61 -5.25
N GLY A 266 11.96 2.10 -4.19
CA GLY A 266 13.31 2.49 -3.78
C GLY A 266 14.35 2.19 -4.86
N GLU A 267 14.29 1.02 -5.47
CA GLU A 267 15.17 0.65 -6.60
C GLU A 267 14.98 1.58 -7.81
N TRP A 268 13.75 2.03 -8.08
CA TRP A 268 13.47 2.97 -9.15
C TRP A 268 14.02 4.38 -8.85
N LEU A 269 13.90 4.84 -7.62
CA LEU A 269 14.40 6.16 -7.18
C LEU A 269 15.94 6.22 -7.16
N ALA A 270 16.61 5.13 -6.92
CA ALA A 270 18.07 5.04 -6.83
C ALA A 270 18.78 5.02 -8.20
N ARG A 271 18.05 5.08 -9.32
CA ARG A 271 18.59 5.09 -10.70
C ARG A 271 18.92 6.51 -11.16
#